data_7a3b66250dc183ea6d79c63598819905
#
_entry.id   7a3b66250dc183ea6d79c63598819905
#
_cell.length_a   1.000
_cell.length_b   1.000
_cell.length_c   1.000
_cell.angle_alpha   90.00
_cell.angle_beta   90.00
_cell.angle_gamma   90.00
#
_symmetry.space_group_name_H-M   'P 1'
#
loop_
_entity.id
_entity.type
_entity.pdbx_description
1 polymer ?
#
loop_
_entity_poly.entity_id
_entity_poly.type
_entity_poly.pdbx_seq_one_letter_code
_entity_poly.pdbx_strand_id
1 'polypeptide(L)'
;MSDVQDLMSLPDDKIDMIAATSVLQQQAGDIRQNKPNWAPYVQSQMISQEDYNCVSALDKDKKSQAQYLQENPGQCAKTFLNLLSHVSKDQTIQYILVMIDDLLQEDRTRVQIFHDYAIKRKESVWAPFLNLLNRQDGFIVNMASRVVGKLACWGQELMPKSDLHFYLQWLKDQLTVANNEYIQSVGRCLQMMLRVDEYRFAFVTVDGISTLISILSSRVNFQVQYQLVFCLWVLTFNPLLAEKMNKFNVIPILADILSDSAKEKVTRIILAVFRNMIEKPEDAQVAKEHCIAMVQCKVMKQLQILEQRRFDDEDISADLEFLIEKLQSSVQDLSSFDEYATEVKSARLEWSPVHKSAKFWRENAQRLNEKNYELLRILVHLLETSKDALVLSVASYDIGEYVRHYPRGKHVIEQLGGKQLVMQLLGHDDPNVRYEALLAVQKLMVHNWEYLGKQLEKESEKGAQSGAAISGKA
;
A
#
# COMPACT_ATOMS: atom_id res chain seq x y z
N MET A 1 -18.93 15.70 2.84
CA MET A 1 -19.59 15.26 4.10
C MET A 1 -20.44 13.99 3.93
N SER A 2 -21.02 13.72 2.75
CA SER A 2 -21.74 12.45 2.48
C SER A 2 -20.83 11.20 2.48
N ASP A 3 -19.64 11.30 1.90
CA ASP A 3 -18.72 10.17 1.71
C ASP A 3 -18.14 9.59 3.01
N VAL A 4 -18.03 10.40 4.06
CA VAL A 4 -17.56 9.92 5.39
C VAL A 4 -18.69 9.18 6.12
N GLN A 5 -19.94 9.57 5.90
CA GLN A 5 -21.11 8.82 6.42
C GLN A 5 -21.26 7.48 5.71
N ASP A 6 -20.96 7.39 4.42
CA ASP A 6 -20.98 6.14 3.66
C ASP A 6 -19.90 5.15 4.10
N LEU A 7 -18.72 5.64 4.49
CA LEU A 7 -17.65 4.81 5.08
C LEU A 7 -18.02 4.23 6.46
N MET A 8 -18.79 4.99 7.24
CA MET A 8 -19.31 4.53 8.54
C MET A 8 -20.49 3.54 8.39
N SER A 9 -21.16 3.57 7.24
CA SER A 9 -22.30 2.72 6.93
C SER A 9 -21.93 1.39 6.25
N LEU A 10 -20.65 1.16 5.91
CA LEU A 10 -20.21 -0.14 5.40
C LEU A 10 -20.55 -1.21 6.45
N PRO A 11 -21.37 -2.22 6.10
CA PRO A 11 -21.82 -3.20 7.08
C PRO A 11 -20.61 -3.95 7.64
N ASP A 12 -20.34 -3.76 8.91
CA ASP A 12 -19.33 -4.55 9.65
C ASP A 12 -19.67 -6.06 9.59
N ASP A 13 -20.93 -6.40 9.35
CA ASP A 13 -21.41 -7.78 9.34
C ASP A 13 -20.76 -8.66 8.26
N LYS A 14 -20.43 -8.10 7.10
CA LYS A 14 -19.66 -8.83 6.06
C LYS A 14 -18.18 -8.98 6.41
N ILE A 15 -17.65 -8.09 7.24
CA ILE A 15 -16.27 -8.12 7.74
C ILE A 15 -16.17 -9.09 8.92
N ASP A 16 -17.21 -9.25 9.71
CA ASP A 16 -17.25 -10.11 10.90
C ASP A 16 -17.20 -11.61 10.59
N MET A 17 -17.65 -12.06 9.44
CA MET A 17 -17.50 -13.47 9.04
C MET A 17 -16.05 -13.94 8.91
N ILE A 18 -15.12 -13.04 8.56
CA ILE A 18 -13.67 -13.34 8.50
C ILE A 18 -13.07 -13.33 9.91
N ALA A 19 -13.62 -12.55 10.83
CA ALA A 19 -13.14 -12.46 12.21
C ALA A 19 -13.42 -13.73 13.03
N ALA A 20 -14.48 -14.46 12.75
CA ALA A 20 -14.81 -15.69 13.45
C ALA A 20 -13.75 -16.80 13.32
N THR A 21 -12.89 -16.72 12.31
CA THR A 21 -11.79 -17.67 12.04
C THR A 21 -10.44 -17.22 12.57
N SER A 22 -10.32 -16.01 13.17
CA SER A 22 -9.06 -15.53 13.70
C SER A 22 -8.66 -16.29 14.96
N VAL A 23 -7.35 -16.51 15.11
CA VAL A 23 -6.77 -17.16 16.31
C VAL A 23 -7.23 -16.47 17.60
N LEU A 24 -7.28 -15.13 17.59
CA LEU A 24 -7.73 -14.34 18.74
C LEU A 24 -9.16 -14.69 19.17
N GLN A 25 -10.10 -14.85 18.22
CA GLN A 25 -11.49 -15.21 18.52
C GLN A 25 -11.65 -16.64 18.98
N GLN A 26 -10.87 -17.56 18.44
CA GLN A 26 -10.85 -18.95 18.89
C GLN A 26 -10.39 -19.04 20.35
N GLN A 27 -9.28 -18.40 20.67
CA GLN A 27 -8.75 -18.32 22.06
C GLN A 27 -9.73 -17.63 23.00
N ALA A 28 -10.41 -16.57 22.56
CA ALA A 28 -11.47 -15.92 23.35
C ALA A 28 -12.63 -16.87 23.67
N GLY A 29 -12.98 -17.76 22.72
CA GLY A 29 -13.98 -18.81 22.93
C GLY A 29 -13.63 -19.75 24.08
N ASP A 30 -12.38 -20.20 24.14
CA ASP A 30 -11.88 -21.07 25.21
C ASP A 30 -11.83 -20.35 26.57
N ILE A 31 -11.40 -19.08 26.57
CA ILE A 31 -11.30 -18.25 27.79
C ILE A 31 -12.67 -18.00 28.42
N ARG A 32 -13.75 -17.78 27.62
CA ARG A 32 -15.11 -17.59 28.11
C ARG A 32 -15.61 -18.77 28.96
N GLN A 33 -15.11 -19.97 28.68
CA GLN A 33 -15.52 -21.19 29.41
C GLN A 33 -14.82 -21.30 30.78
N ASN A 34 -13.68 -20.60 30.99
CA ASN A 34 -12.85 -20.71 32.16
C ASN A 34 -12.98 -19.47 33.06
N LYS A 35 -14.13 -19.33 33.74
CA LYS A 35 -14.41 -18.22 34.63
C LYS A 35 -13.42 -18.20 35.83
N PRO A 36 -12.84 -17.03 36.16
CA PRO A 36 -12.01 -16.88 37.36
C PRO A 36 -12.83 -17.09 38.61
N ASN A 37 -12.19 -17.64 39.64
CA ASN A 37 -12.74 -17.59 40.99
C ASN A 37 -12.37 -16.23 41.64
N TRP A 38 -13.34 -15.37 41.85
CA TRP A 38 -13.14 -14.02 42.34
C TRP A 38 -12.98 -13.95 43.88
N ALA A 39 -13.45 -14.97 44.64
CA ALA A 39 -13.43 -14.98 46.09
C ALA A 39 -12.02 -14.78 46.69
N PRO A 40 -10.96 -15.46 46.21
CA PRO A 40 -9.61 -15.24 46.72
C PRO A 40 -9.09 -13.80 46.56
N TYR A 41 -9.51 -13.11 45.47
CA TYR A 41 -9.09 -11.72 45.24
C TYR A 41 -9.68 -10.74 46.26
N VAL A 42 -10.90 -10.98 46.69
CA VAL A 42 -11.54 -10.21 47.79
C VAL A 42 -10.89 -10.53 49.09
N GLN A 43 -10.70 -11.82 49.42
CA GLN A 43 -10.09 -12.26 50.66
C GLN A 43 -8.66 -11.72 50.85
N SER A 44 -7.92 -11.61 49.76
CA SER A 44 -6.56 -11.01 49.77
C SER A 44 -6.56 -9.48 49.65
N GLN A 45 -7.72 -8.84 49.65
CA GLN A 45 -7.89 -7.39 49.49
C GLN A 45 -7.29 -6.83 48.19
N MET A 46 -7.11 -7.66 47.16
CA MET A 46 -6.66 -7.20 45.85
C MET A 46 -7.77 -6.48 45.07
N ILE A 47 -9.02 -6.79 45.32
CA ILE A 47 -10.20 -6.10 44.80
C ILE A 47 -11.16 -5.75 45.96
N SER A 48 -11.92 -4.69 45.77
CA SER A 48 -12.93 -4.27 46.77
C SER A 48 -14.15 -5.19 46.73
N GLN A 49 -14.98 -5.17 47.78
CA GLN A 49 -16.26 -5.87 47.78
C GLN A 49 -17.21 -5.29 46.71
N GLU A 50 -17.12 -3.99 46.43
CA GLU A 50 -17.88 -3.36 45.35
C GLU A 50 -17.49 -3.93 43.97
N ASP A 51 -16.18 -4.06 43.71
CA ASP A 51 -15.68 -4.64 42.47
C ASP A 51 -16.10 -6.11 42.32
N TYR A 52 -16.06 -6.88 43.40
CA TYR A 52 -16.55 -8.25 43.41
C TYR A 52 -18.05 -8.36 43.07
N ASN A 53 -18.86 -7.51 43.70
CA ASN A 53 -20.31 -7.49 43.43
C ASN A 53 -20.59 -7.10 41.97
N CYS A 54 -19.85 -6.13 41.46
CA CYS A 54 -19.99 -5.67 40.09
C CYS A 54 -19.59 -6.78 39.06
N VAL A 55 -18.41 -7.38 39.22
CA VAL A 55 -17.95 -8.41 38.29
C VAL A 55 -18.84 -9.66 38.37
N SER A 56 -19.35 -9.99 39.55
CA SER A 56 -20.27 -11.09 39.74
C SER A 56 -21.67 -10.82 39.09
N ALA A 57 -22.11 -9.57 39.08
CA ALA A 57 -23.32 -9.16 38.37
C ALA A 57 -23.16 -9.20 36.87
N LEU A 58 -21.99 -8.75 36.35
CA LEU A 58 -21.66 -8.76 34.93
C LEU A 58 -21.42 -10.17 34.37
N ASP A 59 -21.13 -11.14 35.22
CA ASP A 59 -20.85 -12.52 34.85
C ASP A 59 -22.08 -13.42 34.82
N LYS A 60 -23.28 -12.83 34.89
CA LYS A 60 -24.56 -13.47 34.79
C LYS A 60 -25.04 -13.60 33.32
N ASP A 61 -26.33 -13.89 33.16
CA ASP A 61 -26.96 -13.88 31.87
C ASP A 61 -27.00 -12.49 31.23
N LYS A 62 -27.09 -12.44 29.90
CA LYS A 62 -27.03 -11.21 29.12
C LYS A 62 -28.04 -10.13 29.51
N LYS A 63 -29.22 -10.54 29.92
CA LYS A 63 -30.31 -9.62 30.31
C LYS A 63 -29.97 -8.93 31.62
N SER A 64 -29.54 -9.70 32.62
CA SER A 64 -29.13 -9.18 33.95
C SER A 64 -27.87 -8.29 33.83
N GLN A 65 -26.96 -8.68 32.95
CA GLN A 65 -25.74 -7.91 32.63
C GLN A 65 -26.09 -6.54 32.02
N ALA A 66 -26.94 -6.51 31.00
CA ALA A 66 -27.38 -5.27 30.35
C ALA A 66 -28.10 -4.34 31.32
N GLN A 67 -28.97 -4.88 32.16
CA GLN A 67 -29.67 -4.11 33.20
C GLN A 67 -28.70 -3.51 34.20
N TYR A 68 -27.73 -4.29 34.72
CA TYR A 68 -26.74 -3.82 35.66
C TYR A 68 -25.84 -2.72 35.10
N LEU A 69 -25.42 -2.85 33.83
CA LEU A 69 -24.66 -1.83 33.11
C LEU A 69 -25.42 -0.52 32.96
N GLN A 70 -26.70 -0.59 32.69
CA GLN A 70 -27.57 0.59 32.58
C GLN A 70 -27.77 1.30 33.90
N GLU A 71 -27.95 0.53 34.99
CA GLU A 71 -28.14 1.09 36.34
C GLU A 71 -26.86 1.62 36.98
N ASN A 72 -25.70 0.99 36.66
CA ASN A 72 -24.42 1.26 37.35
C ASN A 72 -23.23 1.48 36.38
N PRO A 73 -23.35 2.35 35.36
CA PRO A 73 -22.32 2.48 34.33
C PRO A 73 -20.96 2.91 34.89
N GLY A 74 -20.92 3.88 35.79
CA GLY A 74 -19.66 4.37 36.37
C GLY A 74 -18.97 3.32 37.25
N GLN A 75 -19.74 2.51 38.00
CA GLN A 75 -19.19 1.42 38.77
C GLN A 75 -18.60 0.31 37.90
N CYS A 76 -19.24 0.00 36.78
CA CYS A 76 -18.72 -0.99 35.84
C CYS A 76 -17.38 -0.55 35.23
N ALA A 77 -17.27 0.67 34.76
CA ALA A 77 -16.00 1.21 34.27
C ALA A 77 -14.90 1.22 35.35
N LYS A 78 -15.23 1.69 36.56
CA LYS A 78 -14.31 1.67 37.71
C LYS A 78 -13.79 0.25 37.96
N THR A 79 -14.70 -0.72 38.02
CA THR A 79 -14.34 -2.11 38.34
C THR A 79 -13.42 -2.68 37.25
N PHE A 80 -13.74 -2.55 35.97
CA PHE A 80 -12.88 -3.06 34.92
C PHE A 80 -11.48 -2.43 34.95
N LEU A 81 -11.39 -1.13 35.08
CA LEU A 81 -10.09 -0.42 35.11
C LEU A 81 -9.28 -0.77 36.36
N ASN A 82 -9.94 -0.93 37.51
CA ASN A 82 -9.29 -1.39 38.75
C ASN A 82 -8.75 -2.82 38.61
N LEU A 83 -9.55 -3.74 38.03
CA LEU A 83 -9.12 -5.13 37.84
C LEU A 83 -7.90 -5.21 36.92
N LEU A 84 -7.87 -4.46 35.80
CA LEU A 84 -6.75 -4.42 34.91
C LEU A 84 -5.48 -3.85 35.54
N SER A 85 -5.61 -2.93 36.49
CA SER A 85 -4.48 -2.28 37.17
C SER A 85 -3.90 -3.11 38.31
N HIS A 86 -4.72 -3.92 38.97
CA HIS A 86 -4.33 -4.61 40.20
C HIS A 86 -4.14 -6.12 40.05
N VAL A 87 -4.76 -6.75 39.04
CA VAL A 87 -4.64 -8.18 38.79
C VAL A 87 -3.37 -8.44 37.95
N SER A 88 -2.51 -9.34 38.44
CA SER A 88 -1.27 -9.70 37.75
C SER A 88 -1.36 -11.03 36.97
N LYS A 89 -2.30 -11.91 37.32
CA LYS A 89 -2.45 -13.22 36.72
C LYS A 89 -2.99 -13.13 35.29
N ASP A 90 -2.22 -13.59 34.31
CA ASP A 90 -2.54 -13.48 32.89
C ASP A 90 -3.91 -14.09 32.54
N GLN A 91 -4.22 -15.27 33.04
CA GLN A 91 -5.53 -15.93 32.78
C GLN A 91 -6.73 -15.06 33.22
N THR A 92 -6.58 -14.35 34.33
CA THR A 92 -7.64 -13.46 34.83
C THR A 92 -7.73 -12.19 34.00
N ILE A 93 -6.60 -11.62 33.60
CA ILE A 93 -6.55 -10.46 32.67
C ILE A 93 -7.16 -10.82 31.32
N GLN A 94 -6.84 -11.99 30.78
CA GLN A 94 -7.44 -12.51 29.54
C GLN A 94 -8.97 -12.54 29.65
N TYR A 95 -9.50 -13.06 30.76
CA TYR A 95 -10.95 -13.16 30.98
C TYR A 95 -11.61 -11.77 31.08
N ILE A 96 -10.99 -10.82 31.80
CA ILE A 96 -11.48 -9.44 31.93
C ILE A 96 -11.54 -8.76 30.55
N LEU A 97 -10.49 -8.92 29.75
CA LEU A 97 -10.43 -8.32 28.41
C LEU A 97 -11.48 -8.92 27.47
N VAL A 98 -11.71 -10.22 27.54
CA VAL A 98 -12.79 -10.87 26.77
C VAL A 98 -14.14 -10.34 27.19
N MET A 99 -14.40 -10.19 28.48
CA MET A 99 -15.66 -9.65 29.00
C MET A 99 -15.88 -8.21 28.49
N ILE A 100 -14.87 -7.36 28.55
CA ILE A 100 -14.96 -5.98 28.04
C ILE A 100 -15.23 -6.01 26.52
N ASP A 101 -14.48 -6.81 25.76
CA ASP A 101 -14.65 -6.89 24.30
C ASP A 101 -16.04 -7.34 23.91
N ASP A 102 -16.58 -8.35 24.60
CA ASP A 102 -17.94 -8.87 24.39
C ASP A 102 -19.01 -7.80 24.66
N LEU A 103 -18.87 -7.07 25.79
CA LEU A 103 -19.78 -5.98 26.15
C LEU A 103 -19.80 -4.87 25.10
N LEU A 104 -18.64 -4.49 24.59
CA LEU A 104 -18.53 -3.46 23.55
C LEU A 104 -19.02 -3.97 22.18
N GLN A 105 -18.85 -5.26 21.89
CA GLN A 105 -19.32 -5.85 20.64
C GLN A 105 -20.85 -5.96 20.58
N GLU A 106 -21.49 -6.21 21.72
CA GLU A 106 -22.97 -6.24 21.80
C GLU A 106 -23.61 -4.88 21.57
N ASP A 107 -22.99 -3.82 22.10
CA ASP A 107 -23.47 -2.45 21.96
C ASP A 107 -22.30 -1.47 21.92
N ARG A 108 -22.04 -0.91 20.77
CA ARG A 108 -20.94 0.03 20.52
C ARG A 108 -21.02 1.29 21.39
N THR A 109 -22.22 1.71 21.76
CA THR A 109 -22.42 2.90 22.59
C THR A 109 -21.85 2.75 24.01
N ARG A 110 -21.62 1.52 24.45
CA ARG A 110 -21.03 1.21 25.76
C ARG A 110 -19.60 1.68 25.92
N VAL A 111 -18.88 2.02 24.85
CA VAL A 111 -17.57 2.67 24.96
C VAL A 111 -17.66 3.98 25.75
N GLN A 112 -18.81 4.66 25.68
CA GLN A 112 -19.03 5.92 26.39
C GLN A 112 -19.00 5.76 27.90
N ILE A 113 -19.34 4.59 28.44
CA ILE A 113 -19.24 4.29 29.87
C ILE A 113 -17.81 4.51 30.38
N PHE A 114 -16.82 4.06 29.63
CA PHE A 114 -15.40 4.22 29.97
C PHE A 114 -14.93 5.67 29.82
N HIS A 115 -15.32 6.34 28.74
CA HIS A 115 -14.96 7.73 28.51
C HIS A 115 -15.57 8.66 29.56
N ASP A 116 -16.84 8.53 29.86
CA ASP A 116 -17.53 9.34 30.89
C ASP A 116 -16.92 9.16 32.27
N TYR A 117 -16.56 7.93 32.62
CA TYR A 117 -15.88 7.65 33.89
C TYR A 117 -14.51 8.34 33.97
N ALA A 118 -13.70 8.20 32.91
CA ALA A 118 -12.38 8.79 32.83
C ALA A 118 -12.43 10.33 32.88
N ILE A 119 -13.34 10.96 32.16
CA ILE A 119 -13.54 12.41 32.15
C ILE A 119 -13.92 12.88 33.57
N LYS A 120 -14.89 12.20 34.21
CA LYS A 120 -15.35 12.55 35.56
C LYS A 120 -14.24 12.44 36.60
N ARG A 121 -13.34 11.48 36.45
CA ARG A 121 -12.20 11.25 37.33
C ARG A 121 -10.96 12.07 36.97
N LYS A 122 -10.94 12.69 35.81
CA LYS A 122 -9.76 13.32 35.19
C LYS A 122 -8.57 12.36 35.05
N GLU A 123 -8.88 11.13 34.69
CA GLU A 123 -7.93 10.04 34.45
C GLU A 123 -7.89 9.67 32.96
N SER A 124 -6.83 9.00 32.54
CA SER A 124 -6.76 8.47 31.16
C SER A 124 -7.58 7.18 31.03
N VAL A 125 -8.46 7.13 30.02
CA VAL A 125 -9.12 5.88 29.63
C VAL A 125 -8.17 4.94 28.91
N TRP A 126 -7.12 5.48 28.30
CA TRP A 126 -6.20 4.77 27.40
C TRP A 126 -5.10 4.03 28.16
N ALA A 127 -4.51 4.65 29.18
CA ALA A 127 -3.35 4.13 29.87
C ALA A 127 -3.50 2.70 30.41
N PRO A 128 -4.63 2.30 31.05
CA PRO A 128 -4.81 0.92 31.51
C PRO A 128 -4.68 -0.13 30.44
N PHE A 129 -5.16 0.15 29.24
CA PHE A 129 -5.12 -0.77 28.09
C PHE A 129 -3.79 -0.68 27.34
N LEU A 130 -3.26 0.52 27.12
CA LEU A 130 -1.97 0.70 26.42
C LEU A 130 -0.81 0.09 27.20
N ASN A 131 -0.85 0.12 28.53
CA ASN A 131 0.16 -0.52 29.38
C ASN A 131 0.19 -2.05 29.18
N LEU A 132 -0.95 -2.66 28.84
CA LEU A 132 -1.02 -4.10 28.57
C LEU A 132 -0.32 -4.49 27.27
N LEU A 133 -0.11 -3.57 26.33
CA LEU A 133 0.62 -3.82 25.09
C LEU A 133 2.12 -4.12 25.31
N ASN A 134 2.64 -3.86 26.51
CA ASN A 134 4.02 -4.17 26.88
C ASN A 134 4.18 -5.60 27.47
N ARG A 135 3.09 -6.37 27.59
CA ARG A 135 3.15 -7.74 28.12
C ARG A 135 3.66 -8.72 27.08
N GLN A 136 4.11 -9.89 27.57
CA GLN A 136 4.64 -10.98 26.73
C GLN A 136 3.53 -11.89 26.17
N ASP A 137 2.37 -11.95 26.82
CA ASP A 137 1.25 -12.79 26.39
C ASP A 137 0.59 -12.25 25.11
N GLY A 138 0.68 -13.01 24.03
CA GLY A 138 0.17 -12.60 22.72
C GLY A 138 -1.33 -12.37 22.67
N PHE A 139 -2.11 -13.14 23.44
CA PHE A 139 -3.55 -12.93 23.54
C PHE A 139 -3.87 -11.61 24.25
N ILE A 140 -3.23 -11.34 25.40
CA ILE A 140 -3.47 -10.11 26.17
C ILE A 140 -3.18 -8.87 25.33
N VAL A 141 -2.01 -8.81 24.68
CA VAL A 141 -1.63 -7.62 23.89
C VAL A 141 -2.57 -7.40 22.71
N ASN A 142 -2.99 -8.44 22.03
CA ASN A 142 -3.88 -8.32 20.86
C ASN A 142 -5.34 -8.05 21.25
N MET A 143 -5.82 -8.60 22.37
CA MET A 143 -7.15 -8.29 22.88
C MET A 143 -7.22 -6.88 23.45
N ALA A 144 -6.19 -6.44 24.19
CA ALA A 144 -6.08 -5.05 24.64
C ALA A 144 -6.04 -4.07 23.45
N SER A 145 -5.28 -4.37 22.41
CA SER A 145 -5.28 -3.59 21.16
C SER A 145 -6.67 -3.47 20.55
N ARG A 146 -7.42 -4.56 20.50
CA ARG A 146 -8.79 -4.57 19.96
C ARG A 146 -9.73 -3.68 20.80
N VAL A 147 -9.62 -3.70 22.12
CA VAL A 147 -10.41 -2.83 23.00
C VAL A 147 -10.02 -1.37 22.79
N VAL A 148 -8.71 -1.06 22.72
CA VAL A 148 -8.21 0.30 22.41
C VAL A 148 -8.78 0.83 21.10
N GLY A 149 -8.75 0.03 20.06
CA GLY A 149 -9.32 0.41 18.76
C GLY A 149 -10.82 0.73 18.85
N LYS A 150 -11.60 -0.08 19.57
CA LYS A 150 -13.03 0.17 19.80
C LYS A 150 -13.27 1.46 20.58
N LEU A 151 -12.55 1.68 21.68
CA LEU A 151 -12.65 2.92 22.46
C LEU A 151 -12.28 4.16 21.64
N ALA A 152 -11.27 4.05 20.78
CA ALA A 152 -10.80 5.15 19.94
C ALA A 152 -11.73 5.51 18.80
N CYS A 153 -12.47 4.52 18.25
CA CYS A 153 -13.23 4.69 17.02
C CYS A 153 -14.74 4.78 17.23
N TRP A 154 -15.25 4.23 18.31
CA TRP A 154 -16.69 4.22 18.60
C TRP A 154 -17.11 5.30 19.60
N GLY A 155 -16.15 5.88 20.33
CA GLY A 155 -16.38 7.00 21.25
C GLY A 155 -16.39 8.34 20.56
N GLN A 156 -16.78 9.37 21.31
CA GLN A 156 -16.76 10.76 20.83
C GLN A 156 -15.39 11.42 21.06
N GLU A 157 -14.60 10.90 22.00
CA GLU A 157 -13.31 11.44 22.41
C GLU A 157 -12.19 10.91 21.50
N LEU A 158 -11.44 11.83 20.91
CA LEU A 158 -10.25 11.46 20.14
C LEU A 158 -9.11 11.07 21.07
N MET A 159 -8.32 10.09 20.64
CA MET A 159 -7.11 9.68 21.34
C MET A 159 -6.07 10.81 21.33
N PRO A 160 -5.47 11.14 22.51
CA PRO A 160 -4.40 12.12 22.56
C PRO A 160 -3.21 11.75 21.65
N LYS A 161 -2.54 12.75 21.10
CA LYS A 161 -1.48 12.56 20.10
C LYS A 161 -0.37 11.59 20.53
N SER A 162 0.06 11.66 21.81
CA SER A 162 1.10 10.77 22.35
C SER A 162 0.65 9.31 22.38
N ASP A 163 -0.56 9.07 22.86
CA ASP A 163 -1.15 7.73 22.95
C ASP A 163 -1.43 7.17 21.55
N LEU A 164 -1.94 8.01 20.67
CA LEU A 164 -2.18 7.67 19.26
C LEU A 164 -0.89 7.28 18.55
N HIS A 165 0.17 8.06 18.71
CA HIS A 165 1.48 7.76 18.11
C HIS A 165 2.02 6.42 18.63
N PHE A 166 1.96 6.21 19.93
CA PHE A 166 2.39 4.95 20.56
C PHE A 166 1.59 3.75 20.01
N TYR A 167 0.26 3.87 19.94
CA TYR A 167 -0.60 2.78 19.49
C TYR A 167 -0.44 2.48 17.99
N LEU A 168 -0.38 3.49 17.14
CA LEU A 168 -0.17 3.29 15.70
C LEU A 168 1.23 2.72 15.41
N GLN A 169 2.25 3.14 16.15
CA GLN A 169 3.58 2.56 16.06
C GLN A 169 3.56 1.08 16.47
N TRP A 170 2.87 0.76 17.57
CA TRP A 170 2.70 -0.62 18.00
C TRP A 170 2.00 -1.49 16.94
N LEU A 171 0.90 -1.01 16.36
CA LEU A 171 0.19 -1.71 15.27
C LEU A 171 1.11 -1.95 14.06
N LYS A 172 1.85 -0.92 13.68
CA LYS A 172 2.81 -1.02 12.57
C LYS A 172 3.89 -2.07 12.86
N ASP A 173 4.45 -2.07 14.05
CA ASP A 173 5.48 -3.03 14.47
C ASP A 173 4.94 -4.47 14.47
N GLN A 174 3.70 -4.67 14.91
CA GLN A 174 3.04 -5.98 14.87
C GLN A 174 2.82 -6.51 13.45
N LEU A 175 2.60 -5.64 12.47
CA LEU A 175 2.49 -6.04 11.06
C LEU A 175 3.81 -6.58 10.51
N THR A 176 4.95 -6.17 11.05
CA THR A 176 6.28 -6.58 10.61
C THR A 176 6.81 -7.84 11.30
N VAL A 177 6.14 -8.30 12.35
CA VAL A 177 6.53 -9.53 13.07
C VAL A 177 6.36 -10.75 12.15
N ALA A 178 7.43 -11.50 11.95
CA ALA A 178 7.41 -12.69 11.12
C ALA A 178 6.46 -13.76 11.69
N ASN A 179 5.60 -14.33 10.83
CA ASN A 179 4.65 -15.37 11.21
C ASN A 179 3.72 -15.00 12.37
N ASN A 180 3.35 -13.73 12.46
CA ASN A 180 2.42 -13.26 13.49
C ASN A 180 1.04 -13.92 13.33
N GLU A 181 0.70 -14.82 14.25
CA GLU A 181 -0.60 -15.52 14.23
C GLU A 181 -1.80 -14.58 14.44
N TYR A 182 -1.58 -13.39 14.98
CA TYR A 182 -2.61 -12.36 15.22
C TYR A 182 -2.68 -11.30 14.12
N ILE A 183 -1.98 -11.47 13.01
CA ILE A 183 -1.87 -10.44 11.94
C ILE A 183 -3.24 -9.97 11.42
N GLN A 184 -4.22 -10.86 11.36
CA GLN A 184 -5.59 -10.51 10.95
C GLN A 184 -6.24 -9.54 11.93
N SER A 185 -6.06 -9.76 13.23
CA SER A 185 -6.58 -8.88 14.28
C SER A 185 -5.89 -7.52 14.26
N VAL A 186 -4.58 -7.49 14.03
CA VAL A 186 -3.79 -6.26 13.87
C VAL A 186 -4.29 -5.46 12.67
N GLY A 187 -4.41 -6.09 11.50
CA GLY A 187 -4.93 -5.45 10.28
C GLY A 187 -6.33 -4.89 10.49
N ARG A 188 -7.18 -5.59 11.24
CA ARG A 188 -8.53 -5.14 11.54
C ARG A 188 -8.57 -3.94 12.48
N CYS A 189 -7.75 -3.92 13.52
CA CYS A 189 -7.60 -2.74 14.38
C CYS A 189 -7.16 -1.52 13.57
N LEU A 190 -6.22 -1.72 12.66
CA LEU A 190 -5.74 -0.66 11.78
C LEU A 190 -6.84 -0.16 10.83
N GLN A 191 -7.60 -1.06 10.21
CA GLN A 191 -8.76 -0.68 9.37
C GLN A 191 -9.76 0.18 10.14
N MET A 192 -10.04 -0.18 11.39
CA MET A 192 -10.94 0.56 12.25
C MET A 192 -10.40 1.95 12.58
N MET A 193 -9.13 2.05 12.99
CA MET A 193 -8.48 3.30 13.30
C MET A 193 -8.44 4.27 12.10
N LEU A 194 -8.12 3.79 10.91
CA LEU A 194 -7.98 4.62 9.72
C LEU A 194 -9.33 5.15 9.17
N ARG A 195 -10.46 4.76 9.73
CA ARG A 195 -11.75 5.39 9.42
C ARG A 195 -11.87 6.82 9.98
N VAL A 196 -11.07 7.15 10.98
CA VAL A 196 -11.01 8.49 11.58
C VAL A 196 -9.93 9.31 10.89
N ASP A 197 -10.29 10.50 10.39
CA ASP A 197 -9.42 11.31 9.54
C ASP A 197 -8.14 11.77 10.26
N GLU A 198 -8.25 12.18 11.52
CA GLU A 198 -7.11 12.57 12.35
C GLU A 198 -6.12 11.41 12.53
N TYR A 199 -6.62 10.19 12.61
CA TYR A 199 -5.77 8.99 12.76
C TYR A 199 -5.09 8.61 11.44
N ARG A 200 -5.68 8.92 10.28
CA ARG A 200 -5.03 8.74 8.97
C ARG A 200 -3.74 9.54 8.86
N PHE A 201 -3.78 10.83 9.21
CA PHE A 201 -2.59 11.69 9.19
C PHE A 201 -1.52 11.20 10.16
N ALA A 202 -1.91 10.83 11.38
CA ALA A 202 -1.00 10.27 12.36
C ALA A 202 -0.32 8.98 11.86
N PHE A 203 -1.07 8.11 11.17
CA PHE A 203 -0.51 6.88 10.58
C PHE A 203 0.53 7.16 9.50
N VAL A 204 0.33 8.18 8.68
CA VAL A 204 1.31 8.60 7.67
C VAL A 204 2.59 9.12 8.34
N THR A 205 2.49 9.84 9.46
CA THR A 205 3.67 10.38 10.17
C THR A 205 4.54 9.30 10.81
N VAL A 206 4.00 8.11 11.07
CA VAL A 206 4.77 6.95 11.55
C VAL A 206 5.23 6.02 10.42
N ASP A 207 5.32 6.51 9.18
CA ASP A 207 5.70 5.73 8.00
C ASP A 207 4.77 4.53 7.71
N GLY A 208 3.50 4.68 8.05
CA GLY A 208 2.53 3.59 7.94
C GLY A 208 2.32 3.10 6.52
N ILE A 209 2.18 4.01 5.54
CA ILE A 209 1.95 3.63 4.13
C ILE A 209 3.15 2.83 3.59
N SER A 210 4.38 3.29 3.83
CA SER A 210 5.60 2.57 3.40
C SER A 210 5.65 1.16 3.99
N THR A 211 5.23 1.00 5.25
CA THR A 211 5.15 -0.31 5.90
C THR A 211 4.13 -1.22 5.23
N LEU A 212 2.91 -0.72 4.95
CA LEU A 212 1.89 -1.50 4.24
C LEU A 212 2.40 -1.97 2.86
N ILE A 213 3.02 -1.08 2.11
CA ILE A 213 3.56 -1.39 0.78
C ILE A 213 4.71 -2.40 0.86
N SER A 214 5.61 -2.27 1.85
CA SER A 214 6.68 -3.24 2.07
C SER A 214 6.15 -4.66 2.33
N ILE A 215 5.10 -4.77 3.15
CA ILE A 215 4.47 -6.07 3.45
C ILE A 215 3.74 -6.61 2.21
N LEU A 216 3.01 -5.77 1.49
CA LEU A 216 2.30 -6.17 0.26
C LEU A 216 3.26 -6.58 -0.87
N SER A 217 4.50 -6.07 -0.88
CA SER A 217 5.55 -6.45 -1.83
C SER A 217 6.08 -7.86 -1.56
N SER A 218 5.87 -8.38 -0.36
CA SER A 218 6.19 -9.77 -0.03
C SER A 218 5.00 -10.69 -0.38
N ARG A 219 5.28 -12.00 -0.49
CA ARG A 219 4.21 -12.97 -0.74
C ARG A 219 3.40 -13.22 0.53
N VAL A 220 2.35 -12.44 0.73
CA VAL A 220 1.38 -12.64 1.82
C VAL A 220 0.11 -13.32 1.31
N ASN A 221 -0.62 -13.99 2.21
CA ASN A 221 -1.87 -14.63 1.84
C ASN A 221 -2.96 -13.60 1.44
N PHE A 222 -3.97 -14.05 0.70
CA PHE A 222 -5.02 -13.17 0.17
C PHE A 222 -5.83 -12.43 1.23
N GLN A 223 -5.97 -12.98 2.44
CA GLN A 223 -6.69 -12.33 3.54
C GLN A 223 -5.91 -11.11 4.04
N VAL A 224 -4.61 -11.26 4.23
CA VAL A 224 -3.73 -10.15 4.60
C VAL A 224 -3.66 -9.13 3.47
N GLN A 225 -3.53 -9.57 2.21
CA GLN A 225 -3.59 -8.66 1.06
C GLN A 225 -4.86 -7.80 1.10
N TYR A 226 -6.02 -8.44 1.25
CA TYR A 226 -7.29 -7.73 1.31
C TYR A 226 -7.32 -6.71 2.44
N GLN A 227 -6.92 -7.10 3.66
CA GLN A 227 -6.94 -6.20 4.82
C GLN A 227 -6.02 -4.99 4.67
N LEU A 228 -4.81 -5.19 4.15
CA LEU A 228 -3.85 -4.09 3.98
C LEU A 228 -4.22 -3.17 2.81
N VAL A 229 -4.73 -3.73 1.71
CA VAL A 229 -5.26 -2.92 0.60
C VAL A 229 -6.50 -2.15 1.03
N PHE A 230 -7.34 -2.73 1.88
CA PHE A 230 -8.47 -2.03 2.50
C PHE A 230 -7.99 -0.81 3.32
N CYS A 231 -6.90 -0.94 4.08
CA CYS A 231 -6.30 0.19 4.79
C CYS A 231 -5.88 1.30 3.81
N LEU A 232 -5.25 0.94 2.69
CA LEU A 232 -4.90 1.91 1.64
C LEU A 232 -6.15 2.57 1.05
N TRP A 233 -7.20 1.81 0.78
CA TRP A 233 -8.47 2.32 0.29
C TRP A 233 -9.08 3.36 1.25
N VAL A 234 -9.14 3.05 2.53
CA VAL A 234 -9.65 3.99 3.55
C VAL A 234 -8.83 5.28 3.61
N LEU A 235 -7.51 5.18 3.49
CA LEU A 235 -6.63 6.36 3.42
C LEU A 235 -6.91 7.26 2.22
N THR A 236 -7.29 6.68 1.07
CA THR A 236 -7.56 7.43 -0.17
C THR A 236 -8.84 8.25 -0.15
N PHE A 237 -9.69 8.12 0.87
CA PHE A 237 -10.86 9.01 1.03
C PHE A 237 -10.47 10.43 1.47
N ASN A 238 -9.28 10.62 2.01
CA ASN A 238 -8.74 11.94 2.22
C ASN A 238 -8.02 12.42 0.95
N PRO A 239 -8.42 13.54 0.33
CA PRO A 239 -7.87 14.01 -0.94
C PRO A 239 -6.35 14.21 -0.90
N LEU A 240 -5.83 14.82 0.17
CA LEU A 240 -4.38 15.05 0.34
C LEU A 240 -3.59 13.76 0.45
N LEU A 241 -4.16 12.72 1.07
CA LEU A 241 -3.53 11.41 1.15
C LEU A 241 -3.62 10.67 -0.18
N ALA A 242 -4.74 10.76 -0.89
CA ALA A 242 -4.88 10.21 -2.24
C ALA A 242 -3.81 10.76 -3.19
N GLU A 243 -3.53 12.07 -3.12
CA GLU A 243 -2.47 12.72 -3.91
C GLU A 243 -1.07 12.17 -3.61
N LYS A 244 -0.81 11.78 -2.37
CA LYS A 244 0.50 11.29 -1.93
C LYS A 244 0.76 9.82 -2.23
N MET A 245 -0.27 9.03 -2.53
CA MET A 245 -0.16 7.56 -2.66
C MET A 245 0.92 7.11 -3.64
N ASN A 246 1.03 7.76 -4.79
CA ASN A 246 2.03 7.36 -5.79
C ASN A 246 3.48 7.57 -5.34
N LYS A 247 3.74 8.48 -4.38
CA LYS A 247 5.07 8.69 -3.79
C LYS A 247 5.57 7.48 -2.98
N PHE A 248 4.64 6.62 -2.56
CA PHE A 248 4.94 5.39 -1.80
C PHE A 248 4.94 4.12 -2.68
N ASN A 249 4.96 4.25 -3.99
CA ASN A 249 4.89 3.12 -4.93
C ASN A 249 3.62 2.26 -4.80
N VAL A 250 2.51 2.85 -4.44
CA VAL A 250 1.23 2.13 -4.30
C VAL A 250 0.78 1.54 -5.63
N ILE A 251 0.85 2.31 -6.72
CA ILE A 251 0.38 1.87 -8.05
C ILE A 251 1.14 0.64 -8.55
N PRO A 252 2.49 0.60 -8.59
CA PRO A 252 3.21 -0.57 -9.06
C PRO A 252 2.89 -1.84 -8.28
N ILE A 253 2.86 -1.74 -6.95
CA ILE A 253 2.62 -2.90 -6.09
C ILE A 253 1.19 -3.43 -6.23
N LEU A 254 0.19 -2.55 -6.28
CA LEU A 254 -1.19 -2.97 -6.48
C LEU A 254 -1.42 -3.51 -7.90
N ALA A 255 -0.73 -2.99 -8.92
CA ALA A 255 -0.78 -3.52 -10.27
C ALA A 255 -0.23 -4.95 -10.34
N ASP A 256 0.87 -5.24 -9.64
CA ASP A 256 1.42 -6.60 -9.54
C ASP A 256 0.44 -7.55 -8.85
N ILE A 257 -0.14 -7.13 -7.71
CA ILE A 257 -1.13 -7.95 -7.01
C ILE A 257 -2.37 -8.18 -7.88
N LEU A 258 -2.84 -7.16 -8.62
CA LEU A 258 -3.99 -7.27 -9.51
C LEU A 258 -3.75 -8.29 -10.62
N SER A 259 -2.53 -8.34 -11.18
CA SER A 259 -2.17 -9.29 -12.23
C SER A 259 -2.19 -10.74 -11.75
N ASP A 260 -1.79 -10.96 -10.50
CA ASP A 260 -1.66 -12.29 -9.90
C ASP A 260 -2.92 -12.74 -9.14
N SER A 261 -3.86 -11.83 -8.87
CA SER A 261 -5.01 -12.13 -8.02
C SER A 261 -6.07 -12.99 -8.70
N ALA A 262 -6.34 -14.14 -8.10
CA ALA A 262 -7.48 -14.99 -8.43
C ALA A 262 -8.74 -14.70 -7.57
N LYS A 263 -8.63 -13.83 -6.56
CA LYS A 263 -9.69 -13.56 -5.59
C LYS A 263 -10.40 -12.25 -5.90
N GLU A 264 -11.69 -12.36 -6.22
CA GLU A 264 -12.55 -11.23 -6.58
C GLU A 264 -12.55 -10.09 -5.55
N LYS A 265 -12.55 -10.42 -4.25
CA LYS A 265 -12.48 -9.42 -3.17
C LYS A 265 -11.20 -8.57 -3.23
N VAL A 266 -10.06 -9.18 -3.57
CA VAL A 266 -8.79 -8.47 -3.72
C VAL A 266 -8.82 -7.59 -4.98
N THR A 267 -9.32 -8.12 -6.08
CA THR A 267 -9.55 -7.35 -7.31
C THR A 267 -10.42 -6.13 -7.04
N ARG A 268 -11.57 -6.32 -6.42
CA ARG A 268 -12.51 -5.25 -6.07
C ARG A 268 -11.85 -4.11 -5.29
N ILE A 269 -11.13 -4.44 -4.22
CA ILE A 269 -10.55 -3.42 -3.35
C ILE A 269 -9.40 -2.67 -4.03
N ILE A 270 -8.62 -3.34 -4.90
CA ILE A 270 -7.56 -2.68 -5.68
C ILE A 270 -8.17 -1.69 -6.68
N LEU A 271 -9.21 -2.08 -7.40
CA LEU A 271 -9.90 -1.18 -8.33
C LEU A 271 -10.46 0.04 -7.61
N ALA A 272 -11.03 -0.15 -6.41
CA ALA A 272 -11.54 0.93 -5.59
C ALA A 272 -10.42 1.90 -5.13
N VAL A 273 -9.22 1.40 -4.81
CA VAL A 273 -8.06 2.26 -4.51
C VAL A 273 -7.68 3.07 -5.74
N PHE A 274 -7.55 2.44 -6.89
CA PHE A 274 -7.18 3.14 -8.13
C PHE A 274 -8.21 4.20 -8.51
N ARG A 275 -9.49 3.89 -8.38
CA ARG A 275 -10.55 4.88 -8.60
C ARG A 275 -10.39 6.09 -7.68
N ASN A 276 -10.25 5.89 -6.38
CA ASN A 276 -10.07 6.99 -5.43
C ASN A 276 -8.80 7.80 -5.72
N MET A 277 -7.72 7.18 -6.16
CA MET A 277 -6.48 7.89 -6.52
C MET A 277 -6.65 8.81 -7.75
N ILE A 278 -7.66 8.58 -8.57
CA ILE A 278 -7.99 9.46 -9.71
C ILE A 278 -9.08 10.46 -9.34
N GLU A 279 -10.10 10.02 -8.60
CA GLU A 279 -11.32 10.80 -8.34
C GLU A 279 -11.18 11.77 -7.17
N LYS A 280 -10.43 11.41 -6.11
CA LYS A 280 -10.35 12.18 -4.87
C LYS A 280 -9.34 13.33 -4.86
N PRO A 281 -8.21 13.31 -5.60
CA PRO A 281 -7.29 14.43 -5.64
C PRO A 281 -7.99 15.72 -6.05
N GLU A 282 -7.68 16.82 -5.35
CA GLU A 282 -8.15 18.15 -5.71
C GLU A 282 -7.34 18.72 -6.87
N ASP A 283 -6.05 18.35 -6.98
CA ASP A 283 -5.17 18.71 -8.08
C ASP A 283 -5.37 17.77 -9.27
N ALA A 284 -6.00 18.31 -10.34
CA ALA A 284 -6.23 17.57 -11.58
C ALA A 284 -4.92 17.08 -12.25
N GLN A 285 -3.80 17.78 -12.03
CA GLN A 285 -2.50 17.37 -12.56
C GLN A 285 -2.01 16.09 -11.86
N VAL A 286 -2.17 16.00 -10.54
CA VAL A 286 -1.83 14.79 -9.78
C VAL A 286 -2.70 13.60 -10.21
N ALA A 287 -4.00 13.82 -10.41
CA ALA A 287 -4.89 12.78 -10.93
C ALA A 287 -4.44 12.26 -12.31
N LYS A 288 -4.00 13.17 -13.19
CA LYS A 288 -3.44 12.82 -14.50
C LYS A 288 -2.12 12.03 -14.37
N GLU A 289 -1.23 12.42 -13.47
CA GLU A 289 0.01 11.70 -13.17
C GLU A 289 -0.27 10.28 -12.65
N HIS A 290 -1.30 10.11 -11.83
CA HIS A 290 -1.73 8.78 -11.37
C HIS A 290 -2.24 7.93 -12.53
N CYS A 291 -3.04 8.48 -13.43
CA CYS A 291 -3.48 7.77 -14.64
C CYS A 291 -2.29 7.31 -15.50
N ILE A 292 -1.33 8.19 -15.70
CA ILE A 292 -0.10 7.89 -16.45
C ILE A 292 0.67 6.76 -15.78
N ALA A 293 0.88 6.83 -14.47
CA ALA A 293 1.56 5.79 -13.71
C ALA A 293 0.84 4.43 -13.80
N MET A 294 -0.49 4.42 -13.78
CA MET A 294 -1.29 3.19 -13.96
C MET A 294 -1.10 2.60 -15.36
N VAL A 295 -1.12 3.42 -16.40
CA VAL A 295 -0.88 2.98 -17.80
C VAL A 295 0.49 2.31 -17.91
N GLN A 296 1.52 2.89 -17.30
CA GLN A 296 2.88 2.37 -17.35
C GLN A 296 3.07 1.09 -16.57
N CYS A 297 2.36 0.94 -15.46
CA CYS A 297 2.30 -0.30 -14.70
C CYS A 297 1.36 -1.34 -15.35
N LYS A 298 0.92 -1.11 -16.62
CA LYS A 298 0.10 -2.02 -17.42
C LYS A 298 -1.28 -2.30 -16.81
N VAL A 299 -1.77 -1.41 -15.96
CA VAL A 299 -3.11 -1.55 -15.38
C VAL A 299 -4.17 -1.60 -16.48
N MET A 300 -4.04 -0.80 -17.57
CA MET A 300 -4.96 -0.83 -18.71
C MET A 300 -5.12 -2.25 -19.29
N LYS A 301 -4.03 -2.98 -19.46
CA LYS A 301 -4.08 -4.35 -19.96
C LYS A 301 -4.81 -5.29 -19.01
N GLN A 302 -4.60 -5.11 -17.71
CA GLN A 302 -5.30 -5.90 -16.69
C GLN A 302 -6.79 -5.59 -16.67
N LEU A 303 -7.17 -4.31 -16.78
CA LEU A 303 -8.58 -3.90 -16.85
C LEU A 303 -9.29 -4.52 -18.08
N GLN A 304 -8.64 -4.55 -19.24
CA GLN A 304 -9.18 -5.18 -20.44
C GLN A 304 -9.38 -6.69 -20.28
N ILE A 305 -8.48 -7.37 -19.56
CA ILE A 305 -8.64 -8.80 -19.25
C ILE A 305 -9.81 -8.99 -18.26
N LEU A 306 -9.95 -8.12 -17.26
CA LEU A 306 -11.03 -8.18 -16.27
C LEU A 306 -12.40 -7.86 -16.91
N GLU A 307 -12.46 -6.94 -17.85
CA GLU A 307 -13.70 -6.59 -18.58
C GLU A 307 -14.29 -7.79 -19.34
N GLN A 308 -13.44 -8.72 -19.81
CA GLN A 308 -13.89 -9.95 -20.45
C GLN A 308 -14.48 -10.97 -19.47
N ARG A 309 -14.23 -10.79 -18.16
CA ARG A 309 -14.83 -11.62 -17.12
C ARG A 309 -16.19 -11.04 -16.72
N ARG A 310 -17.16 -11.91 -16.46
CA ARG A 310 -18.43 -11.47 -15.90
C ARG A 310 -18.31 -11.49 -14.40
N PHE A 311 -18.55 -10.35 -13.79
CA PHE A 311 -18.66 -10.20 -12.34
C PHE A 311 -20.12 -9.97 -11.96
N ASP A 312 -20.56 -10.62 -10.88
CA ASP A 312 -21.90 -10.37 -10.31
C ASP A 312 -21.90 -9.09 -9.43
N ASP A 313 -20.72 -8.58 -9.11
CA ASP A 313 -20.52 -7.38 -8.28
C ASP A 313 -20.58 -6.13 -9.17
N GLU A 314 -21.64 -5.33 -8.97
CA GLU A 314 -21.87 -4.08 -9.71
C GLU A 314 -20.78 -3.04 -9.49
N ASP A 315 -20.17 -3.01 -8.28
CA ASP A 315 -19.10 -2.08 -7.95
C ASP A 315 -17.84 -2.36 -8.79
N ILE A 316 -17.52 -3.63 -9.03
CA ILE A 316 -16.39 -4.01 -9.91
C ILE A 316 -16.63 -3.50 -11.33
N SER A 317 -17.84 -3.69 -11.85
CA SER A 317 -18.19 -3.27 -13.21
C SER A 317 -18.11 -1.74 -13.36
N ALA A 318 -18.65 -1.01 -12.39
CA ALA A 318 -18.60 0.46 -12.37
C ALA A 318 -17.16 1.00 -12.27
N ASP A 319 -16.31 0.38 -11.43
CA ASP A 319 -14.91 0.77 -11.29
C ASP A 319 -14.10 0.46 -12.54
N LEU A 320 -14.35 -0.68 -13.20
CA LEU A 320 -13.72 -1.03 -14.48
C LEU A 320 -14.05 -0.01 -15.56
N GLU A 321 -15.32 0.31 -15.74
CA GLU A 321 -15.77 1.30 -16.74
C GLU A 321 -15.10 2.66 -16.52
N PHE A 322 -15.17 3.15 -15.28
CA PHE A 322 -14.55 4.43 -14.90
C PHE A 322 -13.03 4.44 -15.18
N LEU A 323 -12.32 3.41 -14.75
CA LEU A 323 -10.86 3.35 -14.90
C LEU A 323 -10.45 3.22 -16.37
N ILE A 324 -11.14 2.40 -17.16
CA ILE A 324 -10.86 2.25 -18.59
C ILE A 324 -11.04 3.57 -19.32
N GLU A 325 -12.14 4.29 -19.08
CA GLU A 325 -12.39 5.61 -19.68
C GLU A 325 -11.27 6.61 -19.32
N LYS A 326 -10.92 6.73 -18.06
CA LYS A 326 -9.91 7.69 -17.59
C LYS A 326 -8.51 7.37 -18.11
N LEU A 327 -8.13 6.11 -18.12
CA LEU A 327 -6.81 5.70 -18.63
C LEU A 327 -6.71 5.83 -20.15
N GLN A 328 -7.76 5.52 -20.90
CA GLN A 328 -7.80 5.72 -22.36
C GLN A 328 -7.65 7.20 -22.74
N SER A 329 -8.37 8.08 -22.05
CA SER A 329 -8.24 9.52 -22.25
C SER A 329 -6.81 10.00 -21.99
N SER A 330 -6.18 9.50 -20.94
CA SER A 330 -4.80 9.88 -20.56
C SER A 330 -3.75 9.39 -21.57
N VAL A 331 -3.96 8.22 -22.19
CA VAL A 331 -3.06 7.70 -23.24
C VAL A 331 -3.09 8.59 -24.47
N GLN A 332 -4.25 9.10 -24.86
CA GLN A 332 -4.38 9.99 -26.02
C GLN A 332 -3.66 11.33 -25.85
N ASP A 333 -3.52 11.79 -24.61
CA ASP A 333 -2.87 13.05 -24.27
C ASP A 333 -1.34 12.95 -24.14
N LEU A 334 -0.77 11.74 -24.13
CA LEU A 334 0.67 11.54 -23.96
C LEU A 334 1.45 11.80 -25.25
N SER A 335 2.46 12.65 -25.19
CA SER A 335 3.48 12.70 -26.25
C SER A 335 4.34 11.44 -26.19
N SER A 336 4.90 11.04 -27.33
CA SER A 336 5.80 9.88 -27.40
C SER A 336 7.01 10.01 -26.45
N PHE A 337 7.45 11.24 -26.15
CA PHE A 337 8.51 11.48 -25.19
C PHE A 337 8.03 11.30 -23.73
N ASP A 338 6.83 11.74 -23.42
CA ASP A 338 6.27 11.57 -22.06
C ASP A 338 6.05 10.09 -21.76
N GLU A 339 5.58 9.32 -22.74
CA GLU A 339 5.46 7.87 -22.64
C GLU A 339 6.81 7.20 -22.37
N TYR A 340 7.83 7.54 -23.15
CA TYR A 340 9.19 7.07 -22.96
C TYR A 340 9.77 7.47 -21.59
N ALA A 341 9.67 8.75 -21.23
CA ALA A 341 10.20 9.27 -19.98
C ALA A 341 9.63 8.55 -18.76
N THR A 342 8.40 8.19 -18.85
CA THR A 342 7.68 7.54 -17.79
C THR A 342 8.01 6.05 -17.71
N GLU A 343 8.19 5.36 -18.83
CA GLU A 343 8.68 3.98 -18.86
C GLU A 343 10.08 3.90 -18.20
N VAL A 344 10.99 4.79 -18.54
CA VAL A 344 12.32 4.86 -17.92
C VAL A 344 12.25 5.12 -16.42
N LYS A 345 11.39 6.04 -15.96
CA LYS A 345 11.20 6.34 -14.53
C LYS A 345 10.59 5.17 -13.75
N SER A 346 9.77 4.35 -14.39
CA SER A 346 9.21 3.15 -13.77
C SER A 346 10.26 2.05 -13.53
N ALA A 347 11.45 2.16 -14.10
CA ALA A 347 12.49 1.13 -14.12
C ALA A 347 12.06 -0.21 -14.75
N ARG A 348 10.92 -0.26 -15.42
CA ARG A 348 10.33 -1.45 -16.07
C ARG A 348 10.39 -1.30 -17.56
N LEU A 349 11.60 -1.41 -18.13
CA LEU A 349 11.82 -1.27 -19.55
C LEU A 349 11.34 -2.50 -20.31
N GLU A 350 10.66 -2.27 -21.45
CA GLU A 350 10.27 -3.29 -22.40
C GLU A 350 10.55 -2.80 -23.84
N TRP A 351 10.50 -3.71 -24.81
CA TRP A 351 10.59 -3.34 -26.22
C TRP A 351 9.28 -2.69 -26.72
N SER A 352 8.95 -1.52 -26.18
CA SER A 352 7.88 -0.70 -26.73
C SER A 352 8.30 -0.10 -28.08
N PRO A 353 7.35 0.28 -28.95
CA PRO A 353 7.65 0.84 -30.27
C PRO A 353 8.56 2.08 -30.25
N VAL A 354 8.52 2.84 -29.16
CA VAL A 354 9.28 4.08 -28.96
C VAL A 354 10.79 3.82 -29.05
N HIS A 355 11.30 2.76 -28.39
CA HIS A 355 12.74 2.45 -28.36
C HIS A 355 13.32 2.24 -29.77
N LYS A 356 12.58 1.57 -30.66
CA LYS A 356 13.03 1.26 -32.02
C LYS A 356 12.67 2.32 -33.07
N SER A 357 12.06 3.42 -32.65
CA SER A 357 11.66 4.51 -33.54
C SER A 357 12.81 5.47 -33.82
N ALA A 358 13.39 5.39 -35.00
CA ALA A 358 14.44 6.33 -35.44
C ALA A 358 13.95 7.79 -35.49
N LYS A 359 12.64 8.00 -35.75
CA LYS A 359 12.01 9.33 -35.67
C LYS A 359 12.02 9.85 -34.24
N PHE A 360 11.64 9.01 -33.29
CA PHE A 360 11.64 9.37 -31.86
C PHE A 360 13.03 9.86 -31.42
N TRP A 361 14.08 9.10 -31.70
CA TRP A 361 15.44 9.44 -31.30
C TRP A 361 15.97 10.71 -31.94
N ARG A 362 15.68 10.94 -33.22
CA ARG A 362 16.04 12.19 -33.93
C ARG A 362 15.40 13.41 -33.29
N GLU A 363 14.15 13.30 -32.89
CA GLU A 363 13.40 14.43 -32.35
C GLU A 363 13.63 14.66 -30.86
N ASN A 364 13.96 13.62 -30.08
CA ASN A 364 13.92 13.65 -28.63
C ASN A 364 15.24 13.32 -27.93
N ALA A 365 16.28 12.85 -28.60
CA ALA A 365 17.54 12.49 -27.95
C ALA A 365 18.11 13.65 -27.08
N GLN A 366 18.02 14.89 -27.55
CA GLN A 366 18.47 16.05 -26.78
C GLN A 366 17.67 16.30 -25.51
N ARG A 367 16.40 15.90 -25.49
CA ARG A 367 15.53 16.07 -24.32
C ARG A 367 15.92 15.18 -23.15
N LEU A 368 16.68 14.11 -23.37
CA LEU A 368 17.23 13.29 -22.30
C LEU A 368 18.26 14.05 -21.44
N ASN A 369 18.69 15.23 -21.89
CA ASN A 369 19.54 16.12 -21.11
C ASN A 369 18.77 16.98 -20.09
N GLU A 370 17.45 17.03 -20.20
CA GLU A 370 16.60 17.79 -19.31
C GLU A 370 16.76 17.32 -17.86
N LYS A 371 16.46 18.20 -16.89
CA LYS A 371 16.53 17.90 -15.46
C LYS A 371 17.84 17.25 -15.01
N ASN A 372 18.94 17.81 -15.48
CA ASN A 372 20.29 17.33 -15.15
C ASN A 372 20.50 15.85 -15.48
N TYR A 373 20.13 15.46 -16.70
CA TYR A 373 20.27 14.10 -17.22
C TYR A 373 19.46 13.05 -16.43
N GLU A 374 18.29 13.42 -15.89
CA GLU A 374 17.50 12.55 -15.02
C GLU A 374 17.27 11.17 -15.65
N LEU A 375 16.78 11.11 -16.89
CA LEU A 375 16.49 9.84 -17.56
C LEU A 375 17.76 9.02 -17.87
N LEU A 376 18.83 9.68 -18.28
CA LEU A 376 20.10 8.99 -18.53
C LEU A 376 20.71 8.43 -17.25
N ARG A 377 20.60 9.14 -16.13
CA ARG A 377 21.04 8.63 -14.83
C ARG A 377 20.26 7.39 -14.41
N ILE A 378 18.96 7.35 -14.68
CA ILE A 378 18.14 6.16 -14.41
C ILE A 378 18.58 5.00 -15.30
N LEU A 379 18.77 5.22 -16.60
CA LEU A 379 19.27 4.16 -17.52
C LEU A 379 20.63 3.61 -17.06
N VAL A 380 21.57 4.48 -16.71
CA VAL A 380 22.89 4.06 -16.21
C VAL A 380 22.77 3.29 -14.89
N HIS A 381 21.92 3.76 -13.98
CA HIS A 381 21.66 3.05 -12.72
C HIS A 381 21.04 1.66 -12.94
N LEU A 382 20.14 1.52 -13.92
CA LEU A 382 19.57 0.22 -14.28
C LEU A 382 20.61 -0.75 -14.83
N LEU A 383 21.60 -0.27 -15.60
CA LEU A 383 22.72 -1.11 -16.06
C LEU A 383 23.55 -1.67 -14.89
N GLU A 384 23.64 -0.93 -13.79
CA GLU A 384 24.40 -1.32 -12.61
C GLU A 384 23.61 -2.26 -11.70
N THR A 385 22.32 -2.02 -11.52
CA THR A 385 21.53 -2.63 -10.43
C THR A 385 20.54 -3.68 -10.89
N SER A 386 20.06 -3.63 -12.14
CA SER A 386 19.06 -4.57 -12.62
C SER A 386 19.63 -5.97 -12.83
N LYS A 387 18.82 -6.99 -12.49
CA LYS A 387 19.11 -8.40 -12.81
C LYS A 387 18.21 -8.93 -13.95
N ASP A 388 17.30 -8.10 -14.45
CA ASP A 388 16.41 -8.47 -15.54
C ASP A 388 17.12 -8.26 -16.88
N ALA A 389 17.31 -9.35 -17.61
CA ALA A 389 17.96 -9.35 -18.92
C ALA A 389 17.25 -8.44 -19.95
N LEU A 390 15.93 -8.34 -19.89
CA LEU A 390 15.15 -7.46 -20.75
C LEU A 390 15.44 -6.00 -20.47
N VAL A 391 15.42 -5.60 -19.19
CA VAL A 391 15.75 -4.22 -18.75
C VAL A 391 17.17 -3.85 -19.15
N LEU A 392 18.15 -4.73 -18.93
CA LEU A 392 19.54 -4.51 -19.32
C LEU A 392 19.71 -4.35 -20.83
N SER A 393 19.01 -5.16 -21.64
CA SER A 393 19.02 -5.09 -23.09
C SER A 393 18.46 -3.77 -23.59
N VAL A 394 17.29 -3.36 -23.11
CA VAL A 394 16.62 -2.12 -23.52
C VAL A 394 17.44 -0.90 -23.09
N ALA A 395 17.95 -0.86 -21.85
CA ALA A 395 18.76 0.25 -21.36
C ALA A 395 20.05 0.40 -22.16
N SER A 396 20.73 -0.70 -22.54
CA SER A 396 21.92 -0.68 -23.38
C SER A 396 21.61 -0.14 -24.78
N TYR A 397 20.51 -0.58 -25.36
CA TYR A 397 20.04 -0.09 -26.66
C TYR A 397 19.78 1.42 -26.65
N ASP A 398 19.03 1.90 -25.65
CA ASP A 398 18.67 3.31 -25.51
C ASP A 398 19.90 4.22 -25.35
N ILE A 399 20.85 3.81 -24.53
CA ILE A 399 22.12 4.52 -24.39
C ILE A 399 22.84 4.60 -25.73
N GLY A 400 22.84 3.51 -26.49
CA GLY A 400 23.42 3.49 -27.84
C GLY A 400 22.71 4.43 -28.81
N GLU A 401 21.37 4.46 -28.80
CA GLU A 401 20.59 5.36 -29.67
C GLU A 401 20.76 6.84 -29.25
N TYR A 402 20.79 7.13 -27.98
CA TYR A 402 21.08 8.48 -27.48
C TYR A 402 22.45 8.97 -27.99
N VAL A 403 23.48 8.15 -27.85
CA VAL A 403 24.85 8.50 -28.33
C VAL A 403 24.85 8.68 -29.85
N ARG A 404 24.11 7.89 -30.60
CA ARG A 404 23.99 7.99 -32.07
C ARG A 404 23.36 9.31 -32.51
N HIS A 405 22.33 9.78 -31.78
CA HIS A 405 21.51 10.91 -32.22
C HIS A 405 21.82 12.24 -31.52
N TYR A 406 22.68 12.23 -30.49
CA TYR A 406 23.14 13.45 -29.82
C TYR A 406 24.66 13.62 -29.94
N PRO A 407 25.16 14.69 -30.57
CA PRO A 407 26.60 14.85 -30.90
C PRO A 407 27.54 14.74 -29.70
N ARG A 408 27.10 15.19 -28.52
CA ARG A 408 27.87 15.09 -27.26
C ARG A 408 27.50 13.87 -26.42
N GLY A 409 26.67 13.00 -26.93
CA GLY A 409 26.10 11.87 -26.18
C GLY A 409 27.17 10.94 -25.61
N LYS A 410 28.21 10.65 -26.39
CA LYS A 410 29.38 9.87 -25.93
C LYS A 410 29.98 10.45 -24.65
N HIS A 411 30.29 11.74 -24.66
CA HIS A 411 30.94 12.42 -23.52
C HIS A 411 30.02 12.42 -22.29
N VAL A 412 28.73 12.65 -22.48
CA VAL A 412 27.72 12.60 -21.38
C VAL A 412 27.66 11.20 -20.75
N ILE A 413 27.59 10.16 -21.57
CA ILE A 413 27.52 8.77 -21.07
C ILE A 413 28.82 8.37 -20.37
N GLU A 414 29.97 8.82 -20.86
CA GLU A 414 31.27 8.63 -20.19
C GLU A 414 31.33 9.33 -18.83
N GLN A 415 30.84 10.56 -18.74
CA GLN A 415 30.78 11.31 -17.48
C GLN A 415 29.83 10.66 -16.46
N LEU A 416 28.75 10.05 -16.91
CA LEU A 416 27.79 9.34 -16.05
C LEU A 416 28.26 7.92 -15.67
N GLY A 417 29.41 7.46 -16.16
CA GLY A 417 29.93 6.12 -15.90
C GLY A 417 29.29 5.01 -16.75
N GLY A 418 28.40 5.36 -17.67
CA GLY A 418 27.62 4.38 -18.45
C GLY A 418 28.46 3.54 -19.41
N LYS A 419 29.57 4.09 -19.97
CA LYS A 419 30.42 3.36 -20.90
C LYS A 419 31.00 2.08 -20.28
N GLN A 420 31.54 2.17 -19.06
CA GLN A 420 32.13 1.01 -18.39
C GLN A 420 31.09 -0.07 -18.08
N LEU A 421 29.88 0.35 -17.68
CA LEU A 421 28.79 -0.57 -17.38
C LEU A 421 28.32 -1.32 -18.63
N VAL A 422 28.17 -0.64 -19.75
CA VAL A 422 27.84 -1.29 -21.04
C VAL A 422 28.96 -2.26 -21.45
N MET A 423 30.22 -1.90 -21.28
CA MET A 423 31.36 -2.79 -21.58
C MET A 423 31.37 -4.04 -20.70
N GLN A 424 31.01 -3.94 -19.43
CA GLN A 424 30.89 -5.10 -18.54
C GLN A 424 29.79 -6.07 -19.00
N LEU A 425 28.71 -5.58 -19.58
CA LEU A 425 27.61 -6.40 -20.10
C LEU A 425 27.99 -7.21 -21.34
N LEU A 426 29.13 -6.97 -21.98
CA LEU A 426 29.67 -7.84 -23.05
C LEU A 426 29.97 -9.26 -22.54
N GLY A 427 30.20 -9.44 -21.26
CA GLY A 427 30.40 -10.73 -20.59
C GLY A 427 29.14 -11.31 -19.93
N HIS A 428 27.96 -10.73 -20.14
CA HIS A 428 26.73 -11.20 -19.50
C HIS A 428 26.29 -12.56 -20.01
N ASP A 429 25.63 -13.38 -19.17
CA ASP A 429 25.19 -14.73 -19.52
C ASP A 429 24.11 -14.75 -20.61
N ASP A 430 23.20 -13.77 -20.62
CA ASP A 430 22.14 -13.67 -21.60
C ASP A 430 22.67 -13.15 -22.97
N PRO A 431 22.43 -13.86 -24.08
CA PRO A 431 22.92 -13.47 -25.39
C PRO A 431 22.32 -12.18 -25.95
N ASN A 432 21.07 -11.83 -25.57
CA ASN A 432 20.43 -10.60 -26.01
C ASN A 432 21.07 -9.38 -25.32
N VAL A 433 21.40 -9.51 -24.03
CA VAL A 433 22.13 -8.48 -23.30
C VAL A 433 23.50 -8.23 -23.94
N ARG A 434 24.27 -9.30 -24.23
CA ARG A 434 25.57 -9.18 -24.90
C ARG A 434 25.45 -8.49 -26.28
N TYR A 435 24.42 -8.86 -27.04
CA TYR A 435 24.18 -8.30 -28.37
C TYR A 435 23.89 -6.80 -28.32
N GLU A 436 22.96 -6.36 -27.49
CA GLU A 436 22.60 -4.95 -27.37
C GLU A 436 23.75 -4.13 -26.73
N ALA A 437 24.47 -4.71 -25.78
CA ALA A 437 25.68 -4.10 -25.24
C ALA A 437 26.76 -3.90 -26.31
N LEU A 438 26.98 -4.88 -27.18
CA LEU A 438 27.94 -4.77 -28.28
C LEU A 438 27.57 -3.65 -29.23
N LEU A 439 26.31 -3.55 -29.63
CA LEU A 439 25.83 -2.47 -30.49
C LEU A 439 26.00 -1.09 -29.84
N ALA A 440 25.72 -0.99 -28.54
CA ALA A 440 25.90 0.24 -27.79
C ALA A 440 27.39 0.63 -27.70
N VAL A 441 28.27 -0.33 -27.42
CA VAL A 441 29.74 -0.10 -27.42
C VAL A 441 30.22 0.35 -28.77
N GLN A 442 29.77 -0.25 -29.86
CA GLN A 442 30.11 0.20 -31.22
C GLN A 442 29.74 1.68 -31.43
N LYS A 443 28.53 2.08 -31.02
CA LYS A 443 28.09 3.48 -31.11
C LYS A 443 28.91 4.42 -30.23
N LEU A 444 29.32 3.98 -29.06
CA LEU A 444 30.20 4.73 -28.14
C LEU A 444 31.65 4.90 -28.69
N MET A 445 32.11 3.98 -29.53
CA MET A 445 33.46 4.04 -30.11
C MET A 445 33.58 4.90 -31.35
N VAL A 446 32.47 5.19 -32.03
CA VAL A 446 32.50 6.06 -33.23
C VAL A 446 32.59 7.52 -32.81
N HIS A 447 33.55 8.23 -33.41
CA HIS A 447 33.86 9.61 -33.03
C HIS A 447 32.99 10.67 -33.72
N ASN A 448 32.43 10.39 -34.89
CA ASN A 448 31.65 11.38 -35.63
C ASN A 448 30.52 10.75 -36.48
N TRP A 449 29.36 10.60 -35.87
CA TRP A 449 28.17 10.05 -36.53
C TRP A 449 27.59 10.96 -37.62
N GLU A 450 27.70 12.29 -37.49
CA GLU A 450 27.28 13.23 -38.52
C GLU A 450 28.09 13.10 -39.82
N TYR A 451 29.38 12.86 -39.67
CA TYR A 451 30.25 12.65 -40.82
C TYR A 451 29.93 11.34 -41.55
N LEU A 452 29.71 10.27 -40.81
CA LEU A 452 29.29 8.97 -41.35
C LEU A 452 27.92 9.04 -41.99
N GLY A 453 26.93 9.73 -41.39
CA GLY A 453 25.61 9.94 -41.95
C GLY A 453 25.66 10.67 -43.30
N LYS A 454 26.41 11.75 -43.36
CA LYS A 454 26.61 12.52 -44.61
C LYS A 454 27.37 11.74 -45.69
N GLN A 455 28.25 10.85 -45.30
CA GLN A 455 28.94 9.98 -46.26
C GLN A 455 28.02 8.91 -46.85
N LEU A 456 27.20 8.25 -45.99
CA LEU A 456 26.24 7.26 -46.42
C LEU A 456 25.12 7.85 -47.30
N GLU A 457 24.66 9.07 -47.01
CA GLU A 457 23.76 9.81 -47.89
C GLU A 457 24.37 10.08 -49.27
N LYS A 458 25.63 10.55 -49.29
CA LYS A 458 26.36 10.77 -50.57
C LYS A 458 26.61 9.50 -51.37
N GLU A 459 26.85 8.39 -50.70
CA GLU A 459 27.01 7.09 -51.36
C GLU A 459 25.70 6.54 -51.90
N SER A 460 24.60 6.74 -51.18
CA SER A 460 23.26 6.35 -51.67
C SER A 460 22.81 7.19 -52.84
N GLU A 461 23.11 8.49 -52.87
CA GLU A 461 22.85 9.38 -53.99
C GLU A 461 23.73 9.02 -55.23
N LYS A 462 24.99 8.65 -55.02
CA LYS A 462 25.85 8.16 -56.11
C LYS A 462 25.43 6.80 -56.65
N GLY A 463 24.94 5.90 -55.81
CA GLY A 463 24.38 4.62 -56.21
C GLY A 463 23.12 4.77 -57.06
N ALA A 464 22.26 5.75 -56.69
CA ALA A 464 21.03 6.05 -57.44
C ALA A 464 21.32 6.68 -58.82
N GLN A 465 22.37 7.51 -58.92
CA GLN A 465 22.80 8.12 -60.22
C GLN A 465 23.49 7.12 -61.13
N SER A 466 24.26 6.17 -60.61
CA SER A 466 24.90 5.12 -61.44
C SER A 466 23.87 4.07 -61.95
N GLY A 467 22.79 3.83 -61.23
CA GLY A 467 21.70 2.95 -61.68
C GLY A 467 20.84 3.53 -62.81
N ALA A 468 20.75 4.86 -62.90
CA ALA A 468 20.01 5.55 -63.95
C ALA A 468 20.79 5.66 -65.28
N ALA A 469 22.13 5.52 -65.26
CA ALA A 469 22.96 5.60 -66.46
C ALA A 469 23.08 4.29 -67.24
N ILE A 470 22.61 3.17 -66.72
CA ILE A 470 22.70 1.85 -67.40
C ILE A 470 21.39 1.47 -68.12
N SER A 471 20.29 2.18 -67.89
CA SER A 471 19.00 1.89 -68.56
C SER A 471 18.73 2.72 -69.84
N GLY A 472 19.72 3.44 -70.33
CA GLY A 472 19.58 4.34 -71.51
C GLY A 472 20.33 3.92 -72.80
N LYS A 473 20.75 2.66 -72.95
CA LYS A 473 21.25 2.12 -74.18
C LYS A 473 20.86 0.65 -74.39
N ALA A 474 19.70 0.44 -74.98
CA ALA A 474 19.30 -0.70 -75.76
C ALA A 474 18.15 -0.29 -76.63
#